data_7d564a818a66c330020d3e2572c3a453
#
_entry.id   7d564a818a66c330020d3e2572c3a453
#
_cell.length_a   1.000
_cell.length_b   1.000
_cell.length_c   1.000
_cell.angle_alpha   90.00
_cell.angle_beta   90.00
_cell.angle_gamma   90.00
#
_symmetry.space_group_name_H-M   'P 1'
#
loop_
_entity.id
_entity.type
_entity.pdbx_description
1 polymer ?
#
loop_
_entity_poly.entity_id
_entity_poly.type
_entity_poly.pdbx_seq_one_letter_code
_entity_poly.pdbx_strand_id
1 'polypeptide(L)'
;MWALVESNSISKIYARPTAITIGFVAATYYTAEDEAANSEHVEGTLKTPRQGTNYPKNIFELWTEAELKAIGIYSITIDNSNLKDEQYYQNTSITYTYNSSPDTVTGAYGTATAKSLTDVLYTATDESNGLGTEGEIKTRGLKPRKKETINNQAYSLLEDSDWLVLRAAEGGTAVPSDWTTWRAAVRTKANSMCTQIDNAADVDALAALFTYTHTDPDDLSSPQTRPLGEWPDQPS
;
A
#
# COMPACT_ATOMS: atom_id res chain seq x y z
N MET A 1 18.07 3.56 -3.80
CA MET A 1 17.63 4.87 -3.25
C MET A 1 18.73 5.40 -2.36
N TRP A 2 18.98 6.71 -2.38
CA TRP A 2 20.08 7.33 -1.63
C TRP A 2 19.62 8.59 -0.91
N ALA A 3 20.33 8.94 0.17
CA ALA A 3 20.13 10.17 0.93
C ALA A 3 21.41 11.01 0.89
N LEU A 4 21.27 12.32 0.77
CA LEU A 4 22.30 13.29 1.10
C LEU A 4 22.16 13.67 2.57
N VAL A 5 23.22 13.46 3.34
CA VAL A 5 23.31 13.81 4.76
C VAL A 5 24.28 14.98 4.91
N GLU A 6 23.80 16.08 5.46
CA GLU A 6 24.58 17.27 5.75
C GLU A 6 24.31 17.70 7.20
N SER A 7 25.34 18.01 7.95
CA SER A 7 25.23 18.43 9.36
C SER A 7 24.41 17.45 10.22
N ASN A 8 24.65 16.12 10.06
CA ASN A 8 23.94 15.05 10.76
C ASN A 8 22.42 15.01 10.50
N SER A 9 21.96 15.55 9.38
CA SER A 9 20.56 15.53 8.98
C SER A 9 20.42 15.17 7.50
N ILE A 10 19.32 14.49 7.16
CA ILE A 10 19.00 14.20 5.77
C ILE A 10 18.51 15.48 5.11
N SER A 11 19.28 15.99 4.15
CA SER A 11 18.91 17.19 3.39
C SER A 11 18.12 16.87 2.13
N LYS A 12 18.36 15.68 1.52
CA LYS A 12 17.66 15.28 0.30
C LYS A 12 17.62 13.77 0.09
N ILE A 13 16.53 13.27 -0.52
CA ILE A 13 16.38 11.88 -0.93
C ILE A 13 16.42 11.80 -2.46
N TYR A 14 17.15 10.83 -2.98
CA TYR A 14 17.27 10.50 -4.40
C TYR A 14 16.69 9.11 -4.67
N ALA A 15 15.53 9.05 -5.33
CA ALA A 15 14.87 7.79 -5.66
C ALA A 15 15.64 6.98 -6.73
N ARG A 16 16.42 7.66 -7.56
CA ARG A 16 17.21 7.08 -8.67
C ARG A 16 18.50 7.87 -8.89
N PRO A 17 19.52 7.26 -9.56
CA PRO A 17 20.75 7.97 -9.94
C PRO A 17 20.43 9.25 -10.74
N THR A 18 21.00 10.35 -10.30
CA THR A 18 20.86 11.67 -10.95
C THR A 18 22.13 12.49 -10.74
N ALA A 19 22.39 13.48 -11.58
CA ALA A 19 23.46 14.43 -11.31
C ALA A 19 23.10 15.26 -10.07
N ILE A 20 24.08 15.46 -9.19
CA ILE A 20 23.88 16.15 -7.90
C ILE A 20 24.87 17.27 -7.71
N THR A 21 24.48 18.28 -6.94
CA THR A 21 25.39 19.35 -6.48
C THR A 21 25.37 19.34 -4.96
N ILE A 22 26.53 19.20 -4.34
CA ILE A 22 26.69 19.16 -2.87
C ILE A 22 27.34 20.47 -2.42
N GLY A 23 26.94 20.95 -1.23
CA GLY A 23 27.40 22.22 -0.69
C GLY A 23 26.94 23.43 -1.52
N PHE A 24 25.72 23.32 -2.10
CA PHE A 24 25.18 24.39 -2.92
C PHE A 24 24.89 25.64 -2.09
N VAL A 25 25.59 26.74 -2.41
CA VAL A 25 25.30 28.08 -1.92
C VAL A 25 24.96 28.96 -3.13
N ALA A 26 23.80 29.60 -3.10
CA ALA A 26 23.41 30.52 -4.15
C ALA A 26 24.36 31.74 -4.18
N ALA A 27 24.55 32.29 -5.38
CA ALA A 27 25.26 33.56 -5.51
C ALA A 27 24.51 34.66 -4.75
N THR A 28 25.24 35.51 -4.08
CA THR A 28 24.67 36.72 -3.45
C THR A 28 25.13 37.94 -4.18
N TYR A 29 24.33 39.01 -4.15
CA TYR A 29 24.60 40.25 -4.83
C TYR A 29 24.57 41.39 -3.80
N TYR A 30 25.29 42.46 -4.05
CA TYR A 30 25.23 43.63 -3.21
C TYR A 30 23.84 44.27 -3.28
N THR A 31 23.36 44.69 -2.14
CA THR A 31 22.08 45.40 -2.00
C THR A 31 22.28 46.88 -1.95
N ALA A 32 21.21 47.66 -2.06
CA ALA A 32 21.25 49.14 -1.86
C ALA A 32 21.82 49.55 -0.50
N GLU A 33 21.60 48.70 0.55
CA GLU A 33 22.15 48.92 1.90
C GLU A 33 23.68 48.71 1.91
N ASP A 34 24.17 47.71 1.21
CA ASP A 34 25.60 47.45 1.05
C ASP A 34 26.29 48.63 0.31
N GLU A 35 25.68 49.16 -0.74
CA GLU A 35 26.17 50.31 -1.51
C GLU A 35 26.16 51.57 -0.66
N ALA A 36 25.10 51.83 0.12
CA ALA A 36 25.02 52.97 1.05
C ALA A 36 26.08 52.90 2.17
N ALA A 37 26.46 51.68 2.58
CA ALA A 37 27.50 51.49 3.60
C ALA A 37 28.92 51.63 3.04
N ASN A 38 29.12 51.28 1.77
CA ASN A 38 30.42 51.41 1.09
C ASN A 38 30.21 51.65 -0.42
N SER A 39 30.58 52.82 -0.87
CA SER A 39 30.44 53.29 -2.28
C SER A 39 31.26 52.48 -3.33
N GLU A 40 32.15 51.59 -2.89
CA GLU A 40 32.83 50.64 -3.78
C GLU A 40 31.94 49.45 -4.14
N HIS A 41 30.88 49.19 -3.37
CA HIS A 41 29.88 48.18 -3.67
C HIS A 41 28.82 48.78 -4.58
N VAL A 42 28.46 48.10 -5.66
CA VAL A 42 27.41 48.53 -6.59
C VAL A 42 26.23 47.56 -6.48
N GLU A 43 25.03 48.07 -6.18
CA GLU A 43 23.83 47.28 -6.10
C GLU A 43 23.65 46.38 -7.33
N GLY A 44 23.28 45.10 -7.12
CA GLY A 44 23.10 44.12 -8.19
C GLY A 44 24.37 43.50 -8.73
N THR A 45 25.57 43.96 -8.31
CA THR A 45 26.81 43.26 -8.65
C THR A 45 27.08 42.07 -7.76
N LEU A 46 27.87 41.09 -8.24
CA LEU A 46 28.13 39.84 -7.56
C LEU A 46 28.96 40.06 -6.28
N LYS A 47 28.36 39.75 -5.12
CA LYS A 47 29.01 39.80 -3.80
C LYS A 47 29.74 38.47 -3.50
N THR A 48 29.06 37.36 -3.70
CA THR A 48 29.62 36.01 -3.46
C THR A 48 29.23 35.12 -4.63
N PRO A 49 30.17 34.47 -5.31
CA PRO A 49 29.85 33.58 -6.42
C PRO A 49 29.12 32.31 -5.90
N ARG A 50 28.35 31.75 -6.79
CA ARG A 50 27.71 30.43 -6.53
C ARG A 50 28.78 29.39 -6.23
N GLN A 51 28.56 28.61 -5.18
CA GLN A 51 29.44 27.53 -4.75
C GLN A 51 28.72 26.18 -4.82
N GLY A 52 29.48 25.11 -4.80
CA GLY A 52 29.00 23.73 -4.80
C GLY A 52 29.81 22.86 -5.75
N THR A 53 29.93 21.59 -5.40
CA THR A 53 30.62 20.58 -6.23
C THR A 53 29.59 19.77 -7.00
N ASN A 54 29.75 19.71 -8.32
CA ASN A 54 28.88 18.94 -9.19
C ASN A 54 29.42 17.53 -9.37
N TYR A 55 28.56 16.54 -9.16
CA TYR A 55 28.84 15.12 -9.38
C TYR A 55 27.91 14.57 -10.47
N PRO A 56 28.44 13.82 -11.44
CA PRO A 56 27.63 13.19 -12.47
C PRO A 56 26.83 12.01 -11.91
N LYS A 57 25.76 11.62 -12.59
CA LYS A 57 24.87 10.53 -12.15
C LYS A 57 25.54 9.15 -11.98
N ASN A 58 26.64 8.91 -12.71
CA ASN A 58 27.32 7.61 -12.71
C ASN A 58 28.12 7.32 -11.44
N ILE A 59 28.29 8.29 -10.52
CA ILE A 59 28.90 8.01 -9.21
C ILE A 59 28.11 6.93 -8.44
N PHE A 60 26.78 6.89 -8.58
CA PHE A 60 25.93 5.91 -7.92
C PHE A 60 26.12 4.47 -8.41
N GLU A 61 26.78 4.28 -9.55
CA GLU A 61 27.05 2.98 -10.17
C GLU A 61 28.53 2.59 -10.08
N LEU A 62 29.42 3.58 -10.10
CA LEU A 62 30.86 3.37 -10.19
C LEU A 62 31.58 3.48 -8.86
N TRP A 63 31.07 4.30 -7.95
CA TRP A 63 31.69 4.55 -6.66
C TRP A 63 31.27 3.51 -5.63
N THR A 64 32.21 3.18 -4.77
CA THR A 64 31.95 2.35 -3.59
C THR A 64 31.07 3.09 -2.58
N GLU A 65 30.44 2.36 -1.68
CA GLU A 65 29.66 2.95 -0.60
C GLU A 65 30.49 3.89 0.28
N ALA A 66 31.77 3.57 0.50
CA ALA A 66 32.69 4.41 1.27
C ALA A 66 32.98 5.75 0.57
N GLU A 67 33.19 5.73 -0.75
CA GLU A 67 33.40 6.94 -1.53
C GLU A 67 32.14 7.82 -1.58
N LEU A 68 30.96 7.23 -1.71
CA LEU A 68 29.69 7.96 -1.63
C LEU A 68 29.49 8.58 -0.25
N LYS A 69 29.76 7.85 0.82
CA LYS A 69 29.68 8.35 2.21
C LYS A 69 30.65 9.50 2.47
N ALA A 70 31.85 9.47 1.86
CA ALA A 70 32.83 10.55 2.00
C ALA A 70 32.32 11.90 1.50
N ILE A 71 31.34 11.93 0.61
CA ILE A 71 30.65 13.13 0.13
C ILE A 71 29.24 13.30 0.71
N GLY A 72 28.91 12.54 1.75
CA GLY A 72 27.60 12.62 2.44
C GLY A 72 26.47 11.88 1.76
N ILE A 73 26.73 11.01 0.78
CA ILE A 73 25.73 10.19 0.11
C ILE A 73 25.67 8.80 0.73
N TYR A 74 24.50 8.42 1.20
CA TYR A 74 24.24 7.15 1.86
C TYR A 74 23.24 6.30 1.08
N SER A 75 23.47 5.02 0.95
CA SER A 75 22.46 4.06 0.55
C SER A 75 21.37 3.97 1.63
N ILE A 76 20.11 3.88 1.22
CA ILE A 76 18.98 3.78 2.16
C ILE A 76 18.57 2.32 2.28
N THR A 77 18.62 1.78 3.48
CA THR A 77 18.04 0.47 3.83
C THR A 77 16.58 0.66 4.24
N ILE A 78 15.66 -0.06 3.58
CA ILE A 78 14.23 0.01 3.92
C ILE A 78 13.88 -1.10 4.89
N ASP A 79 13.31 -0.73 6.03
CA ASP A 79 12.70 -1.64 6.99
C ASP A 79 11.20 -1.78 6.68
N ASN A 80 10.82 -2.98 6.24
CA ASN A 80 9.45 -3.34 5.90
C ASN A 80 8.72 -4.07 7.04
N SER A 81 9.28 -4.13 8.25
CA SER A 81 8.69 -4.88 9.37
C SER A 81 7.26 -4.44 9.72
N ASN A 82 6.95 -3.15 9.54
CA ASN A 82 5.63 -2.57 9.78
C ASN A 82 4.75 -2.48 8.52
N LEU A 83 5.29 -2.90 7.36
CA LEU A 83 4.51 -2.90 6.12
C LEU A 83 3.45 -4.01 6.20
N LYS A 84 2.19 -3.64 6.05
CA LYS A 84 1.04 -4.54 6.05
C LYS A 84 0.38 -4.61 4.68
N ASP A 85 -0.40 -5.66 4.44
CA ASP A 85 -1.17 -5.82 3.20
C ASP A 85 -2.19 -4.66 3.05
N GLU A 86 -2.07 -3.94 1.95
CA GLU A 86 -2.93 -2.79 1.63
C GLU A 86 -4.39 -3.17 1.37
N GLN A 87 -4.72 -4.44 1.15
CA GLN A 87 -6.10 -4.87 1.12
C GLN A 87 -6.79 -4.63 2.46
N TYR A 88 -6.07 -4.80 3.56
CA TYR A 88 -6.57 -4.80 4.93
C TYR A 88 -6.14 -3.59 5.76
N TYR A 89 -5.01 -2.98 5.41
CA TYR A 89 -4.39 -1.91 6.18
C TYR A 89 -4.14 -0.66 5.33
N GLN A 90 -4.01 0.46 6.00
CA GLN A 90 -3.47 1.69 5.46
C GLN A 90 -2.08 1.88 6.03
N ASN A 91 -1.06 1.73 5.19
CA ASN A 91 0.32 1.95 5.57
C ASN A 91 0.63 3.45 5.66
N THR A 92 1.56 3.81 6.54
CA THR A 92 2.11 5.17 6.61
C THR A 92 3.08 5.41 5.46
N SER A 93 3.44 6.68 5.24
CA SER A 93 4.60 7.01 4.43
C SER A 93 5.89 6.55 5.12
N ILE A 94 6.94 6.28 4.34
CA ILE A 94 8.26 5.96 4.86
C ILE A 94 8.85 7.21 5.52
N THR A 95 9.33 7.05 6.75
CA THR A 95 10.14 8.05 7.45
C THR A 95 11.60 7.67 7.33
N TYR A 96 12.43 8.59 6.89
CA TYR A 96 13.86 8.39 6.73
C TYR A 96 14.62 8.97 7.92
N THR A 97 15.56 8.21 8.45
CA THR A 97 16.37 8.60 9.62
C THR A 97 17.84 8.34 9.33
N TYR A 98 18.69 9.32 9.60
CA TYR A 98 20.12 9.16 9.66
C TYR A 98 20.55 8.80 11.09
N ASN A 99 21.33 7.74 11.24
CA ASN A 99 21.91 7.29 12.49
C ASN A 99 23.42 7.48 12.41
N SER A 100 23.98 8.30 13.30
CA SER A 100 25.43 8.54 13.34
C SER A 100 26.21 7.36 13.94
N SER A 101 25.53 6.43 14.61
CA SER A 101 26.10 5.20 15.14
C SER A 101 25.06 4.07 15.16
N PRO A 102 25.15 3.06 14.26
CA PRO A 102 26.07 3.00 13.13
C PRO A 102 25.79 4.09 12.09
N ASP A 103 26.82 4.49 11.35
CA ASP A 103 26.74 5.54 10.31
C ASP A 103 25.94 5.06 9.08
N THR A 104 24.61 5.15 9.16
CA THR A 104 23.67 4.61 8.17
C THR A 104 22.42 5.47 8.02
N VAL A 105 21.75 5.33 6.87
CA VAL A 105 20.41 5.87 6.65
C VAL A 105 19.42 4.72 6.51
N THR A 106 18.36 4.77 7.31
CA THR A 106 17.25 3.82 7.28
C THR A 106 15.96 4.52 6.89
N GLY A 107 15.11 3.82 6.15
CA GLY A 107 13.72 4.22 5.90
C GLY A 107 12.80 3.18 6.52
N ALA A 108 11.81 3.59 7.31
CA ALA A 108 10.87 2.67 7.94
C ALA A 108 9.43 3.14 7.80
N TYR A 109 8.52 2.18 7.68
CA TYR A 109 7.09 2.45 7.81
C TYR A 109 6.73 2.61 9.29
N GLY A 110 5.86 3.55 9.60
CA GLY A 110 5.22 3.62 10.92
C GLY A 110 4.16 2.52 11.07
N THR A 111 3.47 2.51 12.21
CA THR A 111 2.39 1.56 12.48
C THR A 111 1.26 1.74 11.46
N ALA A 112 0.92 0.67 10.74
CA ALA A 112 -0.19 0.65 9.81
C ALA A 112 -1.53 0.70 10.55
N THR A 113 -2.50 1.41 9.98
CA THR A 113 -3.86 1.50 10.53
C THR A 113 -4.76 0.48 9.86
N ALA A 114 -5.45 -0.35 10.64
CA ALA A 114 -6.43 -1.31 10.14
C ALA A 114 -7.62 -0.58 9.48
N LYS A 115 -8.05 -1.06 8.31
CA LYS A 115 -9.28 -0.56 7.66
C LYS A 115 -10.51 -1.03 8.44
N SER A 116 -11.61 -0.26 8.39
CA SER A 116 -12.84 -0.62 9.08
C SER A 116 -13.41 -1.97 8.61
N LEU A 117 -13.79 -2.82 9.54
CA LEU A 117 -14.50 -4.07 9.27
C LEU A 117 -15.94 -3.83 8.80
N THR A 118 -16.58 -2.78 9.32
CA THR A 118 -17.97 -2.38 9.01
C THR A 118 -17.99 -1.12 8.15
N ASP A 119 -19.12 -0.85 7.51
CA ASP A 119 -19.31 0.37 6.76
C ASP A 119 -19.12 1.60 7.66
N VAL A 120 -18.44 2.60 7.14
CA VAL A 120 -18.31 3.93 7.76
C VAL A 120 -19.33 4.83 7.08
N LEU A 121 -20.17 5.47 7.86
CA LEU A 121 -21.22 6.33 7.37
C LEU A 121 -20.81 7.80 7.42
N TYR A 122 -21.44 8.62 6.58
CA TYR A 122 -21.34 10.07 6.71
C TYR A 122 -22.00 10.50 8.01
N THR A 123 -21.36 11.46 8.68
CA THR A 123 -21.87 12.08 9.90
C THR A 123 -22.61 13.38 9.59
N ALA A 124 -23.38 13.92 10.56
CA ALA A 124 -23.99 15.22 10.43
C ALA A 124 -22.97 16.35 10.15
N THR A 125 -21.74 16.21 10.63
CA THR A 125 -20.65 17.15 10.31
C THR A 125 -20.20 17.01 8.86
N ASP A 126 -20.10 15.80 8.34
CA ASP A 126 -19.78 15.57 6.92
C ASP A 126 -20.86 16.21 6.02
N GLU A 127 -22.14 16.03 6.35
CA GLU A 127 -23.26 16.64 5.62
C GLU A 127 -23.22 18.15 5.68
N SER A 128 -22.98 18.74 6.83
CA SER A 128 -22.85 20.20 6.99
C SER A 128 -21.69 20.78 6.17
N ASN A 129 -20.66 19.97 5.91
CA ASN A 129 -19.50 20.31 5.06
C ASN A 129 -19.71 19.99 3.58
N GLY A 130 -20.89 19.48 3.18
CA GLY A 130 -21.20 19.11 1.79
C GLY A 130 -20.48 17.89 1.25
N LEU A 131 -20.00 16.98 2.13
CA LEU A 131 -19.23 15.79 1.75
C LEU A 131 -20.13 14.58 1.41
N GLY A 132 -21.38 14.56 1.85
CA GLY A 132 -22.36 13.51 1.61
C GLY A 132 -23.56 13.64 2.56
N THR A 133 -24.55 12.75 2.44
CA THR A 133 -25.75 12.77 3.28
C THR A 133 -25.52 11.92 4.55
N GLU A 134 -25.91 12.42 5.71
CA GLU A 134 -25.82 11.69 6.98
C GLU A 134 -26.50 10.31 6.88
N GLY A 135 -25.79 9.28 7.35
CA GLY A 135 -26.29 7.90 7.34
C GLY A 135 -26.03 7.12 6.04
N GLU A 136 -25.63 7.76 4.94
CA GLU A 136 -25.18 7.07 3.75
C GLU A 136 -23.76 6.50 3.93
N ILE A 137 -23.40 5.50 3.11
CA ILE A 137 -22.10 4.84 3.20
C ILE A 137 -21.01 5.77 2.63
N LYS A 138 -20.14 6.28 3.51
CA LYS A 138 -18.93 7.03 3.16
C LYS A 138 -17.81 6.10 2.68
N THR A 139 -17.61 4.98 3.37
CA THR A 139 -16.60 3.97 3.03
C THR A 139 -17.14 2.60 3.32
N ARG A 140 -17.15 1.73 2.30
CA ARG A 140 -17.56 0.34 2.45
C ARG A 140 -16.58 -0.43 3.33
N GLY A 141 -17.07 -1.14 4.34
CA GLY A 141 -16.27 -1.96 5.25
C GLY A 141 -15.69 -3.21 4.59
N LEU A 142 -14.68 -3.81 5.23
CA LEU A 142 -14.03 -5.01 4.71
C LEU A 142 -14.98 -6.21 4.69
N LYS A 143 -15.75 -6.46 5.75
CA LYS A 143 -16.69 -7.58 5.81
C LYS A 143 -17.77 -7.50 4.72
N PRO A 144 -18.52 -6.39 4.55
CA PRO A 144 -19.48 -6.27 3.46
C PRO A 144 -18.86 -6.50 2.09
N ARG A 145 -17.68 -5.94 1.81
CA ARG A 145 -16.96 -6.16 0.53
C ARG A 145 -16.60 -7.62 0.31
N LYS A 146 -16.07 -8.31 1.32
CA LYS A 146 -15.69 -9.73 1.21
C LYS A 146 -16.93 -10.62 1.03
N LYS A 147 -18.04 -10.35 1.74
CA LYS A 147 -19.30 -11.08 1.53
C LYS A 147 -19.88 -10.85 0.13
N GLU A 148 -19.82 -9.63 -0.38
CA GLU A 148 -20.22 -9.33 -1.76
C GLU A 148 -19.39 -10.14 -2.76
N THR A 149 -18.06 -10.25 -2.56
CA THR A 149 -17.19 -11.09 -3.40
C THR A 149 -17.62 -12.56 -3.36
N ILE A 150 -17.91 -13.13 -2.16
CA ILE A 150 -18.40 -14.51 -2.02
C ILE A 150 -19.73 -14.70 -2.73
N ASN A 151 -20.68 -13.77 -2.57
CA ASN A 151 -21.99 -13.86 -3.22
C ASN A 151 -21.88 -13.78 -4.75
N ASN A 152 -21.00 -12.91 -5.27
CA ASN A 152 -20.75 -12.82 -6.70
C ASN A 152 -20.10 -14.10 -7.26
N GLN A 153 -19.18 -14.72 -6.52
CA GLN A 153 -18.61 -16.01 -6.89
C GLN A 153 -19.66 -17.12 -6.90
N ALA A 154 -20.53 -17.18 -5.87
CA ALA A 154 -21.64 -18.13 -5.82
C ALA A 154 -22.60 -17.94 -6.99
N TYR A 155 -22.93 -16.68 -7.32
CA TYR A 155 -23.76 -16.34 -8.48
C TYR A 155 -23.13 -16.85 -9.78
N SER A 156 -21.87 -16.54 -10.04
CA SER A 156 -21.15 -16.99 -11.25
C SER A 156 -21.10 -18.51 -11.37
N LEU A 157 -20.91 -19.23 -10.25
CA LEU A 157 -20.96 -20.69 -10.25
C LEU A 157 -22.34 -21.25 -10.63
N LEU A 158 -23.42 -20.60 -10.17
CA LEU A 158 -24.79 -21.07 -10.38
C LEU A 158 -25.34 -20.68 -11.76
N GLU A 159 -24.87 -19.60 -12.36
CA GLU A 159 -25.37 -18.99 -13.59
C GLU A 159 -25.41 -20.00 -14.77
N ASP A 160 -24.33 -20.76 -14.96
CA ASP A 160 -24.23 -21.75 -16.04
C ASP A 160 -25.30 -22.85 -16.00
N SER A 161 -25.90 -23.07 -14.82
CA SER A 161 -26.94 -24.09 -14.60
C SER A 161 -28.33 -23.52 -14.42
N ASP A 162 -28.53 -22.21 -14.49
CA ASP A 162 -29.85 -21.56 -14.27
C ASP A 162 -30.85 -21.95 -15.36
N TRP A 163 -30.39 -22.17 -16.59
CA TRP A 163 -31.25 -22.65 -17.67
C TRP A 163 -31.90 -24.01 -17.38
N LEU A 164 -31.23 -24.90 -16.60
CA LEU A 164 -31.82 -26.18 -16.17
C LEU A 164 -33.05 -25.96 -15.28
N VAL A 165 -32.96 -24.98 -14.37
CA VAL A 165 -34.03 -24.62 -13.46
C VAL A 165 -35.19 -23.97 -14.22
N LEU A 166 -34.86 -23.04 -15.13
CA LEU A 166 -35.86 -22.37 -15.96
C LEU A 166 -36.63 -23.38 -16.85
N ARG A 167 -35.87 -24.28 -17.53
CA ARG A 167 -36.47 -25.35 -18.34
C ARG A 167 -37.43 -26.23 -17.53
N ALA A 168 -37.03 -26.63 -16.32
CA ALA A 168 -37.87 -27.45 -15.44
C ALA A 168 -39.15 -26.67 -15.02
N ALA A 169 -39.01 -25.37 -14.70
CA ALA A 169 -40.13 -24.51 -14.32
C ALA A 169 -41.15 -24.30 -15.45
N GLU A 170 -40.73 -24.31 -16.71
CA GLU A 170 -41.56 -24.21 -17.90
C GLU A 170 -42.22 -25.55 -18.31
N GLY A 171 -42.14 -26.59 -17.50
CA GLY A 171 -42.73 -27.91 -17.75
C GLY A 171 -41.85 -28.85 -18.58
N GLY A 172 -40.58 -28.51 -18.81
CA GLY A 172 -39.60 -29.39 -19.46
C GLY A 172 -38.99 -30.42 -18.53
N THR A 173 -37.88 -31.02 -18.95
CA THR A 173 -37.14 -32.05 -18.19
C THR A 173 -36.69 -31.51 -16.81
N ALA A 174 -36.91 -32.28 -15.75
CA ALA A 174 -36.48 -31.93 -14.40
C ALA A 174 -34.96 -31.70 -14.31
N VAL A 175 -34.55 -30.87 -13.38
CA VAL A 175 -33.10 -30.67 -13.09
C VAL A 175 -32.49 -31.99 -12.63
N PRO A 176 -31.36 -32.45 -13.20
CA PRO A 176 -30.69 -33.64 -12.70
C PRO A 176 -30.36 -33.53 -11.20
N SER A 177 -30.41 -34.67 -10.50
CA SER A 177 -30.26 -34.72 -9.02
C SER A 177 -28.89 -34.25 -8.52
N ASP A 178 -27.83 -34.55 -9.27
CA ASP A 178 -26.45 -34.09 -9.00
C ASP A 178 -26.31 -32.59 -9.10
N TRP A 179 -26.91 -31.96 -10.11
CA TRP A 179 -26.98 -30.50 -10.25
C TRP A 179 -27.80 -29.86 -9.15
N THR A 180 -28.92 -30.47 -8.76
CA THR A 180 -29.74 -29.96 -7.64
C THR A 180 -28.94 -30.00 -6.33
N THR A 181 -28.24 -31.10 -6.07
CA THR A 181 -27.40 -31.28 -4.89
C THR A 181 -26.23 -30.28 -4.87
N TRP A 182 -25.53 -30.15 -6.02
CA TRP A 182 -24.43 -29.22 -6.14
C TRP A 182 -24.86 -27.78 -5.95
N ARG A 183 -25.95 -27.34 -6.56
CA ARG A 183 -26.51 -26.00 -6.40
C ARG A 183 -26.87 -25.69 -4.95
N ALA A 184 -27.41 -26.66 -4.23
CA ALA A 184 -27.66 -26.54 -2.79
C ALA A 184 -26.36 -26.42 -1.99
N ALA A 185 -25.33 -27.22 -2.33
CA ALA A 185 -24.03 -27.18 -1.71
C ALA A 185 -23.33 -25.82 -1.91
N VAL A 186 -23.39 -25.23 -3.13
CA VAL A 186 -22.84 -23.90 -3.42
C VAL A 186 -23.49 -22.84 -2.52
N ARG A 187 -24.83 -22.80 -2.42
CA ARG A 187 -25.54 -21.84 -1.53
C ARG A 187 -25.18 -22.04 -0.06
N THR A 188 -25.14 -23.28 0.41
CA THR A 188 -24.75 -23.60 1.79
C THR A 188 -23.32 -23.16 2.08
N LYS A 189 -22.40 -23.37 1.13
CA LYS A 189 -21.02 -22.95 1.26
C LYS A 189 -20.89 -21.43 1.29
N ALA A 190 -21.60 -20.71 0.42
CA ALA A 190 -21.61 -19.25 0.41
C ALA A 190 -22.10 -18.69 1.77
N ASN A 191 -23.19 -19.22 2.32
CA ASN A 191 -23.70 -18.82 3.62
C ASN A 191 -22.71 -19.10 4.75
N SER A 192 -22.05 -20.28 4.73
CA SER A 192 -21.00 -20.61 5.70
C SER A 192 -19.82 -19.65 5.63
N MET A 193 -19.34 -19.35 4.42
CA MET A 193 -18.25 -18.38 4.21
C MET A 193 -18.64 -16.99 4.71
N CYS A 194 -19.85 -16.51 4.40
CA CYS A 194 -20.34 -15.22 4.89
C CYS A 194 -20.42 -15.19 6.42
N THR A 195 -20.85 -16.28 7.07
CA THR A 195 -20.89 -16.39 8.52
C THR A 195 -19.48 -16.34 9.13
N GLN A 196 -18.50 -17.02 8.53
CA GLN A 196 -17.11 -16.94 8.99
C GLN A 196 -16.55 -15.52 8.88
N ILE A 197 -16.86 -14.81 7.78
CA ILE A 197 -16.48 -13.39 7.59
C ILE A 197 -17.12 -12.53 8.69
N ASP A 198 -18.39 -12.72 8.99
CA ASP A 198 -19.08 -11.95 10.04
C ASP A 198 -18.51 -12.22 11.44
N ASN A 199 -18.04 -13.44 11.71
CA ASN A 199 -17.45 -13.84 12.98
C ASN A 199 -15.97 -13.41 13.14
N ALA A 200 -15.28 -12.94 12.10
CA ALA A 200 -13.91 -12.45 12.24
C ALA A 200 -13.86 -11.30 13.26
N ALA A 201 -13.05 -11.46 14.31
CA ALA A 201 -12.99 -10.51 15.42
C ALA A 201 -12.29 -9.18 15.02
N ASP A 202 -11.28 -9.27 14.18
CA ASP A 202 -10.45 -8.16 13.73
C ASP A 202 -10.00 -8.34 12.28
N VAL A 203 -9.18 -7.42 11.80
CA VAL A 203 -8.70 -7.40 10.42
C VAL A 203 -7.74 -8.55 10.13
N ASP A 204 -6.91 -8.94 11.10
CA ASP A 204 -5.97 -10.06 10.94
C ASP A 204 -6.72 -11.39 10.88
N ALA A 205 -7.73 -11.58 11.72
CA ALA A 205 -8.62 -12.74 11.67
C ALA A 205 -9.38 -12.83 10.34
N LEU A 206 -9.84 -11.67 9.81
CA LEU A 206 -10.47 -11.63 8.49
C LEU A 206 -9.48 -11.99 7.37
N ALA A 207 -8.26 -11.46 7.42
CA ALA A 207 -7.22 -11.75 6.42
C ALA A 207 -6.85 -13.24 6.43
N ALA A 208 -6.72 -13.83 7.61
CA ALA A 208 -6.39 -15.26 7.78
C ALA A 208 -7.41 -16.19 7.08
N LEU A 209 -8.70 -15.83 7.04
CA LEU A 209 -9.73 -16.63 6.33
C LEU A 209 -9.43 -16.80 4.84
N PHE A 210 -8.76 -15.83 4.22
CA PHE A 210 -8.45 -15.79 2.79
C PHE A 210 -7.02 -16.21 2.46
N THR A 211 -6.18 -16.42 3.48
CA THR A 211 -4.78 -16.80 3.29
C THR A 211 -4.65 -18.28 3.02
N TYR A 212 -4.06 -18.64 1.89
CA TYR A 212 -3.74 -20.02 1.56
C TYR A 212 -2.45 -20.45 2.26
N THR A 213 -2.49 -21.62 2.87
CA THR A 213 -1.33 -22.26 3.50
C THR A 213 -1.19 -23.69 2.98
N HIS A 214 0.04 -24.17 2.87
CA HIS A 214 0.30 -25.57 2.55
C HIS A 214 -0.23 -26.49 3.67
N THR A 215 -0.81 -27.62 3.30
CA THR A 215 -1.31 -28.62 4.27
C THR A 215 -0.17 -29.26 5.06
N ASP A 216 1.02 -29.32 4.47
CA ASP A 216 2.28 -29.66 5.12
C ASP A 216 3.22 -28.46 5.01
N PRO A 217 3.54 -27.76 6.11
CA PRO A 217 4.45 -26.59 6.10
C PRO A 217 5.87 -26.91 5.63
N ASP A 218 6.30 -28.16 5.77
CA ASP A 218 7.65 -28.62 5.41
C ASP A 218 7.72 -29.10 3.94
N ASP A 219 6.55 -29.28 3.28
CA ASP A 219 6.44 -29.65 1.86
C ASP A 219 5.68 -28.61 1.06
N LEU A 220 6.42 -27.72 0.39
CA LEU A 220 5.86 -26.66 -0.47
C LEU A 220 5.17 -27.20 -1.73
N SER A 221 5.24 -28.52 -2.01
CA SER A 221 4.46 -29.18 -3.06
C SER A 221 3.10 -29.70 -2.59
N SER A 222 2.86 -29.70 -1.27
CA SER A 222 1.59 -30.12 -0.67
C SER A 222 0.43 -29.21 -1.11
N PRO A 223 -0.80 -29.73 -1.19
CA PRO A 223 -1.96 -28.90 -1.53
C PRO A 223 -2.11 -27.70 -0.59
N GLN A 224 -2.54 -26.59 -1.15
CA GLN A 224 -2.84 -25.40 -0.36
C GLN A 224 -4.32 -25.36 0.02
N THR A 225 -4.61 -24.97 1.26
CA THR A 225 -5.96 -24.76 1.77
C THR A 225 -6.05 -23.43 2.51
N ARG A 226 -7.24 -22.91 2.66
CA ARG A 226 -7.54 -21.71 3.47
C ARG A 226 -8.67 -22.01 4.47
N PRO A 227 -8.71 -21.30 5.60
CA PRO A 227 -9.76 -21.51 6.63
C PRO A 227 -11.18 -21.28 6.08
N LEU A 228 -11.36 -20.35 5.15
CA LEU A 228 -12.66 -20.10 4.51
C LEU A 228 -13.18 -21.34 3.75
N GLY A 229 -12.27 -22.23 3.31
CA GLY A 229 -12.54 -23.44 2.53
C GLY A 229 -12.78 -23.18 1.05
N GLU A 230 -13.00 -24.27 0.29
CA GLU A 230 -13.15 -24.22 -1.17
C GLU A 230 -14.61 -24.44 -1.60
N TRP A 231 -14.92 -24.05 -2.83
CA TRP A 231 -16.21 -24.30 -3.45
C TRP A 231 -16.38 -25.80 -3.80
N PRO A 232 -17.61 -26.32 -3.80
CA PRO A 232 -17.85 -27.69 -4.24
C PRO A 232 -17.58 -27.84 -5.75
N ASP A 233 -17.05 -29.01 -6.15
CA ASP A 233 -16.80 -29.35 -7.52
C ASP A 233 -18.11 -29.43 -8.33
N GLN A 234 -18.11 -28.86 -9.53
CA GLN A 234 -19.26 -28.88 -10.42
C GLN A 234 -19.49 -30.26 -11.00
N PRO A 235 -20.76 -30.72 -11.14
CA PRO A 235 -21.05 -31.98 -11.83
C PRO A 235 -20.56 -31.99 -13.27
N SER A 236 -20.03 -33.12 -13.71
CA SER A 236 -19.55 -33.34 -15.10
C SER A 236 -20.67 -33.58 -16.07
#